data_3b5ad618f412d41b82e4e7d20d3f7c1d
#
_entry.id   3b5ad618f412d41b82e4e7d20d3f7c1d
#
_cell.length_a   1.000
_cell.length_b   1.000
_cell.length_c   1.000
_cell.angle_alpha   90.00
_cell.angle_beta   90.00
_cell.angle_gamma   90.00
#
_symmetry.space_group_name_H-M   'P 1'
#
loop_
_entity.id
_entity.type
_entity.pdbx_description
1 polymer ?
#
loop_
_entity_poly.entity_id
_entity_poly.type
_entity_poly.pdbx_seq_one_letter_code
_entity_poly.pdbx_strand_id
1 'polypeptide(L)'
;VCWGTNDMGQLGQGNTNTINTMVNVTLSSLEEPVDIAVGKHHTCVVTSGGAIECWGQNDFGQLGRGFKCPYGSYANGCNGNFAVTLPGLATYSGEFGFIQVSVGDTHTCGLLVNGTSMCWGSNVDGQLGIGNTVDSFVPAYTAMPQSASFTQIDLGKAHSCATNYSGELFCWGRNSFGQLGDGTINNRLSPTLVNLPTGFSVMSVSAGGDHSCVVFNGSQPACWGRNAQGQLGDGTLLGKLEPRLISNTAWTGVSSITAGEEQTCAVTLAGEVWCWGQSRVGMFSQTTSIVTLPVQVETQNSIGASSVAVGEQHICISTTRWSMMCTGDNQASQIPWMSSSVVSEFAEYTGMLVHVNNAFAGTIYGTPRSSSGSIILEMSITNPAGTHYVQHTIQVQESYSYSTSFIETIRGQVLTPVIPTLSGIGNGQFTISPSLPNGLLLDGTTGVLSGTPSVNSTQKTYQITFANRYGAVSYSLLLVAYEPAADIVYSTTEIEITRAGGFIEYSPSVSNGVVSEWSIVPSLPEGLLFANGVISGQALNNQSTTMYRIYGNNSGGVTFVDLNITILEPAPEFIPLQSGYVVERGQTLSTI
;
A
#
# COMPACT_ATOMS: atom_id res chain seq x y z
N VAL A 1 22.00 -13.60 8.11
CA VAL A 1 23.17 -14.30 7.55
C VAL A 1 23.07 -14.35 6.04
N CYS A 2 24.23 -14.28 5.35
CA CYS A 2 24.35 -14.38 3.90
C CYS A 2 25.47 -15.35 3.50
N TRP A 3 25.42 -15.90 2.30
CA TRP A 3 26.43 -16.80 1.70
C TRP A 3 26.29 -16.86 0.18
N GLY A 4 27.25 -17.48 -0.50
CA GLY A 4 27.24 -17.68 -1.95
C GLY A 4 28.09 -16.68 -2.69
N THR A 5 27.71 -16.37 -3.94
CA THR A 5 28.39 -15.40 -4.83
C THR A 5 28.42 -14.01 -4.21
N ASN A 6 29.56 -13.31 -4.36
CA ASN A 6 29.76 -11.97 -3.80
C ASN A 6 30.54 -11.02 -4.74
N ASP A 7 30.52 -11.26 -6.01
CA ASP A 7 31.29 -10.50 -7.00
C ASP A 7 30.94 -9.00 -7.05
N MET A 8 29.72 -8.65 -6.63
CA MET A 8 29.23 -7.27 -6.49
C MET A 8 29.06 -6.85 -5.02
N GLY A 9 29.59 -7.61 -4.05
CA GLY A 9 29.45 -7.27 -2.64
C GLY A 9 28.07 -7.51 -2.05
N GLN A 10 27.21 -8.30 -2.71
CA GLN A 10 25.83 -8.58 -2.33
C GLN A 10 25.68 -9.34 -1.00
N LEU A 11 26.78 -9.85 -0.43
CA LEU A 11 26.80 -10.45 0.91
C LEU A 11 27.04 -9.44 2.05
N GLY A 12 27.33 -8.16 1.76
CA GLY A 12 27.45 -7.09 2.74
C GLY A 12 28.67 -7.19 3.69
N GLN A 13 29.75 -7.85 3.25
CA GLN A 13 30.93 -8.16 4.10
C GLN A 13 32.10 -7.19 3.93
N GLY A 14 31.92 -6.08 3.20
CA GLY A 14 32.98 -5.13 2.94
C GLY A 14 34.00 -5.60 1.87
N ASN A 15 33.73 -6.71 1.19
CA ASN A 15 34.57 -7.28 0.15
C ASN A 15 33.71 -7.92 -0.97
N THR A 16 34.35 -8.50 -1.98
CA THR A 16 33.70 -9.16 -3.11
C THR A 16 34.06 -10.65 -3.21
N ASN A 17 34.51 -11.27 -2.12
CA ASN A 17 34.87 -12.68 -2.11
C ASN A 17 33.60 -13.55 -1.98
N THR A 18 33.47 -14.57 -2.84
CA THR A 18 32.46 -15.63 -2.67
C THR A 18 32.67 -16.34 -1.31
N ILE A 19 31.60 -16.55 -0.59
CA ILE A 19 31.64 -17.11 0.74
C ILE A 19 30.86 -18.44 0.76
N ASN A 20 31.55 -19.50 1.11
CA ASN A 20 31.03 -20.87 1.15
C ASN A 20 30.54 -21.32 2.55
N THR A 21 30.37 -20.37 3.46
CA THR A 21 29.84 -20.59 4.80
C THR A 21 28.83 -19.49 5.11
N MET A 22 27.93 -19.72 6.05
CA MET A 22 27.03 -18.69 6.53
C MET A 22 27.77 -17.61 7.31
N VAL A 23 27.62 -16.33 6.94
CA VAL A 23 28.25 -15.20 7.61
C VAL A 23 27.21 -14.18 8.06
N ASN A 24 27.44 -13.59 9.22
CA ASN A 24 26.58 -12.53 9.74
C ASN A 24 26.81 -11.22 8.95
N VAL A 25 25.72 -10.51 8.67
CA VAL A 25 25.75 -9.15 8.13
C VAL A 25 25.44 -8.18 9.26
N THR A 26 26.26 -7.16 9.40
CA THR A 26 26.02 -6.09 10.39
C THR A 26 25.37 -4.91 9.68
N LEU A 27 24.14 -4.59 10.05
CA LEU A 27 23.43 -3.42 9.55
C LEU A 27 24.00 -2.13 10.14
N SER A 28 23.95 -1.04 9.39
CA SER A 28 24.48 0.25 9.83
C SER A 28 23.62 0.91 10.92
N SER A 29 22.34 0.63 10.94
CA SER A 29 21.38 1.12 11.94
C SER A 29 21.45 0.37 13.27
N LEU A 30 22.06 -0.83 13.31
CA LEU A 30 22.02 -1.76 14.44
C LEU A 30 20.60 -2.21 14.83
N GLU A 31 19.61 -1.98 13.96
CA GLU A 31 18.22 -2.43 14.13
C GLU A 31 18.04 -3.85 13.58
N GLU A 32 16.99 -4.53 14.04
CA GLU A 32 16.68 -5.87 13.56
C GLU A 32 16.01 -5.81 12.17
N PRO A 33 16.39 -6.72 11.22
CA PRO A 33 15.70 -6.83 9.95
C PRO A 33 14.32 -7.48 10.16
N VAL A 34 13.28 -6.88 9.56
CA VAL A 34 11.90 -7.40 9.57
C VAL A 34 11.47 -7.92 8.21
N ASP A 35 12.12 -7.48 7.14
CA ASP A 35 11.91 -7.99 5.78
C ASP A 35 13.23 -7.95 5.01
N ILE A 36 13.40 -8.88 4.05
CA ILE A 36 14.60 -9.00 3.22
C ILE A 36 14.23 -9.36 1.79
N ALA A 37 14.85 -8.68 0.85
CA ALA A 37 14.79 -9.02 -0.56
C ALA A 37 16.19 -9.15 -1.17
N VAL A 38 16.38 -10.19 -1.97
CA VAL A 38 17.64 -10.51 -2.62
C VAL A 38 17.41 -10.56 -4.12
N GLY A 39 18.04 -9.63 -4.84
CA GLY A 39 18.08 -9.62 -6.30
C GLY A 39 19.29 -10.35 -6.86
N LYS A 40 19.55 -10.13 -8.14
CA LYS A 40 20.66 -10.77 -8.83
C LYS A 40 22.04 -10.37 -8.23
N HIS A 41 22.21 -9.07 -7.93
CA HIS A 41 23.49 -8.51 -7.50
C HIS A 41 23.39 -7.48 -6.37
N HIS A 42 22.20 -7.29 -5.78
CA HIS A 42 22.04 -6.42 -4.62
C HIS A 42 21.03 -7.00 -3.63
N THR A 43 21.17 -6.61 -2.41
CA THR A 43 20.35 -7.05 -1.28
C THR A 43 19.84 -5.83 -0.52
N CYS A 44 18.58 -5.88 -0.12
CA CYS A 44 17.96 -4.85 0.72
C CYS A 44 17.21 -5.49 1.89
N VAL A 45 17.17 -4.79 3.01
CA VAL A 45 16.38 -5.16 4.19
C VAL A 45 15.55 -3.98 4.66
N VAL A 46 14.38 -4.25 5.22
CA VAL A 46 13.62 -3.31 6.04
C VAL A 46 13.98 -3.56 7.48
N THR A 47 14.26 -2.52 8.23
CA THR A 47 14.58 -2.61 9.67
C THR A 47 13.31 -2.41 10.53
N SER A 48 13.39 -2.80 11.78
CA SER A 48 12.29 -2.63 12.77
C SER A 48 11.85 -1.16 12.95
N GLY A 49 12.75 -0.20 12.69
CA GLY A 49 12.43 1.23 12.65
C GLY A 49 11.80 1.70 11.35
N GLY A 50 11.59 0.81 10.37
CA GLY A 50 11.00 1.14 9.06
C GLY A 50 11.97 1.80 8.08
N ALA A 51 13.28 1.75 8.33
CA ALA A 51 14.29 2.18 7.36
C ALA A 51 14.64 1.04 6.39
N ILE A 52 15.15 1.38 5.21
CA ILE A 52 15.71 0.41 4.27
C ILE A 52 17.23 0.56 4.21
N GLU A 53 17.94 -0.55 4.38
CA GLU A 53 19.37 -0.65 4.12
C GLU A 53 19.62 -1.56 2.92
N CYS A 54 20.43 -1.09 1.97
CA CYS A 54 20.79 -1.84 0.77
C CYS A 54 22.30 -1.91 0.57
N TRP A 55 22.78 -2.96 -0.11
CA TRP A 55 24.17 -3.14 -0.51
C TRP A 55 24.29 -4.01 -1.75
N GLY A 56 25.47 -4.04 -2.38
CA GLY A 56 25.73 -4.73 -3.62
C GLY A 56 25.85 -3.78 -4.80
N GLN A 57 25.40 -4.19 -5.98
CA GLN A 57 25.45 -3.43 -7.22
C GLN A 57 24.69 -2.10 -7.12
N ASN A 58 25.29 -1.02 -7.69
CA ASN A 58 24.72 0.32 -7.64
C ASN A 58 24.99 1.18 -8.89
N ASP A 59 25.19 0.59 -10.04
CA ASP A 59 25.45 1.31 -11.28
C ASP A 59 24.25 2.09 -11.83
N PHE A 60 23.04 1.74 -11.40
CA PHE A 60 21.79 2.44 -11.70
C PHE A 60 21.20 3.18 -10.49
N GLY A 61 21.88 3.20 -9.33
CA GLY A 61 21.36 3.80 -8.10
C GLY A 61 20.35 2.92 -7.37
N GLN A 62 20.33 1.61 -7.63
CA GLN A 62 19.39 0.64 -7.07
C GLN A 62 19.48 0.48 -5.53
N LEU A 63 20.52 1.01 -4.90
CA LEU A 63 20.64 1.07 -3.44
C LEU A 63 19.90 2.27 -2.81
N GLY A 64 19.42 3.25 -3.61
CA GLY A 64 18.64 4.37 -3.13
C GLY A 64 19.39 5.41 -2.29
N ARG A 65 20.72 5.43 -2.33
CA ARG A 65 21.58 6.26 -1.47
C ARG A 65 21.90 7.65 -2.01
N GLY A 66 21.20 8.10 -3.07
CA GLY A 66 21.44 9.41 -3.71
C GLY A 66 22.59 9.48 -4.68
N PHE A 67 23.23 8.34 -4.99
CA PHE A 67 24.35 8.24 -5.93
C PHE A 67 24.32 6.90 -6.66
N LYS A 68 25.08 6.81 -7.73
CA LYS A 68 25.41 5.55 -8.43
C LYS A 68 26.91 5.31 -8.47
N CYS A 69 27.32 4.05 -8.65
CA CYS A 69 28.71 3.64 -8.72
C CYS A 69 29.12 3.36 -10.18
N PRO A 70 29.65 4.33 -10.93
CA PRO A 70 30.23 4.05 -12.23
C PRO A 70 31.55 3.27 -12.11
N TYR A 71 31.93 2.56 -13.18
CA TYR A 71 33.21 1.86 -13.25
C TYR A 71 34.39 2.78 -12.91
N GLY A 72 35.32 2.30 -12.09
CA GLY A 72 36.48 3.04 -11.63
C GLY A 72 36.21 4.06 -10.49
N SER A 73 34.97 4.20 -10.03
CA SER A 73 34.65 5.09 -8.90
C SER A 73 34.89 4.44 -7.54
N TYR A 74 35.58 5.16 -6.67
CA TYR A 74 35.77 4.81 -5.25
C TYR A 74 35.10 5.83 -4.29
N ALA A 75 34.36 6.79 -4.84
CA ALA A 75 33.60 7.77 -4.06
C ALA A 75 32.37 7.12 -3.38
N ASN A 76 31.94 7.68 -2.25
CA ASN A 76 30.71 7.28 -1.53
C ASN A 76 30.67 5.78 -1.15
N GLY A 77 31.82 5.14 -0.97
CA GLY A 77 31.90 3.71 -0.65
C GLY A 77 31.82 2.76 -1.84
N CYS A 78 31.83 3.29 -3.09
CA CYS A 78 31.96 2.46 -4.28
C CYS A 78 33.30 1.71 -4.29
N ASN A 79 33.29 0.47 -4.79
CA ASN A 79 34.46 -0.41 -4.80
C ASN A 79 35.28 -0.35 -6.11
N GLY A 80 35.00 0.59 -7.01
CA GLY A 80 35.60 0.67 -8.34
C GLY A 80 34.97 -0.28 -9.38
N ASN A 81 34.07 -1.16 -8.98
CA ASN A 81 33.39 -2.15 -9.83
C ASN A 81 31.87 -2.13 -9.63
N PHE A 82 31.23 -0.97 -9.83
CA PHE A 82 29.78 -0.78 -9.83
C PHE A 82 29.04 -1.04 -8.49
N ALA A 83 29.73 -1.26 -7.36
CA ALA A 83 29.10 -1.79 -6.17
C ALA A 83 29.50 -1.08 -4.87
N VAL A 84 28.64 -1.21 -3.85
CA VAL A 84 28.89 -0.85 -2.46
C VAL A 84 28.80 -2.12 -1.60
N THR A 85 29.89 -2.47 -0.94
CA THR A 85 30.07 -3.78 -0.32
C THR A 85 29.59 -3.87 1.15
N LEU A 86 29.11 -2.77 1.73
CA LEU A 86 28.58 -2.72 3.12
C LEU A 86 27.15 -2.21 3.13
N PRO A 87 26.31 -2.71 4.05
CA PRO A 87 24.98 -2.16 4.28
C PRO A 87 24.98 -0.67 4.53
N GLY A 88 23.89 0.01 4.14
CA GLY A 88 23.69 1.41 4.45
C GLY A 88 22.33 1.91 3.96
N LEU A 89 21.86 2.95 4.63
CA LEU A 89 20.52 3.49 4.50
C LEU A 89 20.23 4.05 3.10
N ALA A 90 19.07 3.71 2.57
CA ALA A 90 18.46 4.46 1.47
C ALA A 90 18.06 5.87 1.94
N THR A 91 18.19 6.85 1.05
CA THR A 91 17.93 8.27 1.38
C THR A 91 16.42 8.52 1.39
N TYR A 92 15.81 8.44 2.54
CA TYR A 92 14.39 8.69 2.76
C TYR A 92 14.18 9.46 4.08
N SER A 93 13.34 10.50 4.06
CA SER A 93 13.07 11.37 5.22
C SER A 93 11.56 11.60 5.44
N GLY A 94 10.70 10.70 4.94
CA GLY A 94 9.25 10.81 5.11
C GLY A 94 8.78 10.37 6.51
N GLU A 95 7.52 10.67 6.82
CA GLU A 95 6.87 10.37 8.11
C GLU A 95 6.60 8.86 8.31
N PHE A 96 6.39 8.11 7.23
CA PHE A 96 5.95 6.71 7.29
C PHE A 96 7.13 5.76 7.05
N GLY A 97 7.29 4.77 7.93
CA GLY A 97 8.28 3.71 7.75
C GLY A 97 7.90 2.72 6.65
N PHE A 98 8.89 2.06 6.09
CA PHE A 98 8.70 0.92 5.19
C PHE A 98 8.32 -0.34 5.98
N ILE A 99 7.48 -1.19 5.37
CA ILE A 99 7.06 -2.49 5.93
C ILE A 99 7.45 -3.66 5.04
N GLN A 100 7.76 -3.40 3.77
CA GLN A 100 8.19 -4.41 2.80
C GLN A 100 9.21 -3.80 1.84
N VAL A 101 10.16 -4.60 1.38
CA VAL A 101 11.06 -4.29 0.27
C VAL A 101 11.02 -5.43 -0.74
N SER A 102 11.07 -5.12 -2.03
CA SER A 102 11.31 -6.08 -3.11
C SER A 102 12.33 -5.53 -4.09
N VAL A 103 13.09 -6.42 -4.71
CA VAL A 103 14.21 -6.07 -5.59
C VAL A 103 14.13 -6.83 -6.91
N GLY A 104 14.30 -6.11 -8.00
CA GLY A 104 14.49 -6.66 -9.34
C GLY A 104 15.97 -6.81 -9.70
N ASP A 105 16.32 -6.87 -10.99
CA ASP A 105 17.73 -6.93 -11.42
C ASP A 105 18.46 -5.62 -11.13
N THR A 106 17.83 -4.48 -11.45
CA THR A 106 18.46 -3.14 -11.40
C THR A 106 17.59 -2.07 -10.76
N HIS A 107 16.49 -2.44 -10.11
CA HIS A 107 15.60 -1.53 -9.40
C HIS A 107 15.13 -2.14 -8.10
N THR A 108 14.66 -1.30 -7.21
CA THR A 108 14.16 -1.66 -5.87
C THR A 108 12.88 -0.90 -5.62
N CYS A 109 11.92 -1.52 -4.97
CA CYS A 109 10.73 -0.85 -4.46
C CYS A 109 10.50 -1.18 -2.99
N GLY A 110 10.02 -0.20 -2.24
CA GLY A 110 9.57 -0.36 -0.86
C GLY A 110 8.11 0.03 -0.72
N LEU A 111 7.42 -0.68 0.17
CA LEU A 111 6.03 -0.39 0.54
C LEU A 111 6.01 0.27 1.91
N LEU A 112 5.38 1.43 2.01
CA LEU A 112 5.19 2.17 3.25
C LEU A 112 3.98 1.62 4.04
N VAL A 113 3.96 1.83 5.34
CA VAL A 113 2.88 1.40 6.24
C VAL A 113 1.50 1.96 5.85
N ASN A 114 1.46 3.11 5.16
CA ASN A 114 0.21 3.70 4.65
C ASN A 114 -0.24 3.13 3.31
N GLY A 115 0.42 2.09 2.79
CA GLY A 115 0.12 1.45 1.50
C GLY A 115 0.63 2.17 0.27
N THR A 116 1.42 3.24 0.44
CA THR A 116 2.08 3.92 -0.69
C THR A 116 3.39 3.19 -1.03
N SER A 117 3.70 3.06 -2.32
CA SER A 117 4.97 2.49 -2.77
C SER A 117 5.95 3.55 -3.26
N MET A 118 7.22 3.29 -3.06
CA MET A 118 8.32 4.08 -3.59
C MET A 118 9.31 3.16 -4.29
N CYS A 119 9.79 3.58 -5.47
CA CYS A 119 10.74 2.80 -6.27
C CYS A 119 11.96 3.64 -6.66
N TRP A 120 13.10 2.97 -6.89
CA TRP A 120 14.35 3.59 -7.29
C TRP A 120 15.26 2.63 -8.05
N GLY A 121 16.31 3.15 -8.68
CA GLY A 121 17.21 2.43 -9.57
C GLY A 121 16.93 2.73 -11.03
N SER A 122 17.11 1.76 -11.89
CA SER A 122 16.87 1.86 -13.34
C SER A 122 15.40 2.02 -13.68
N ASN A 123 15.10 2.86 -14.68
CA ASN A 123 13.73 3.17 -15.12
C ASN A 123 13.54 3.18 -16.64
N VAL A 124 14.45 2.58 -17.38
CA VAL A 124 14.41 2.67 -18.87
C VAL A 124 13.13 2.08 -19.48
N ASP A 125 12.50 1.11 -18.79
CA ASP A 125 11.24 0.46 -19.18
C ASP A 125 10.02 1.00 -18.42
N GLY A 126 10.21 1.99 -17.53
CA GLY A 126 9.16 2.50 -16.64
C GLY A 126 8.94 1.67 -15.38
N GLN A 127 9.88 0.79 -15.01
CA GLN A 127 9.77 -0.15 -13.89
C GLN A 127 9.66 0.51 -12.52
N LEU A 128 10.00 1.79 -12.38
CA LEU A 128 9.77 2.55 -11.15
C LEU A 128 8.31 3.02 -11.01
N GLY A 129 7.53 3.05 -12.10
CA GLY A 129 6.14 3.45 -12.06
C GLY A 129 5.88 4.92 -11.74
N ILE A 130 6.86 5.80 -11.92
CA ILE A 130 6.83 7.23 -11.56
C ILE A 130 6.33 8.14 -12.68
N GLY A 131 5.74 7.57 -13.74
CA GLY A 131 5.15 8.31 -14.87
C GLY A 131 6.15 8.73 -15.96
N ASN A 132 7.42 8.31 -15.87
CA ASN A 132 8.47 8.60 -16.85
C ASN A 132 9.46 7.43 -16.94
N THR A 133 10.57 7.62 -17.71
CA THR A 133 11.63 6.61 -17.91
C THR A 133 12.98 7.07 -17.36
N VAL A 134 13.01 8.03 -16.44
CA VAL A 134 14.24 8.55 -15.84
C VAL A 134 14.59 7.74 -14.59
N ASP A 135 15.85 7.29 -14.50
CA ASP A 135 16.36 6.60 -13.31
C ASP A 135 16.24 7.48 -12.05
N SER A 136 15.99 6.86 -10.92
CA SER A 136 16.01 7.55 -9.62
C SER A 136 17.03 6.91 -8.69
N PHE A 137 17.91 7.71 -8.12
CA PHE A 137 18.96 7.25 -7.19
C PHE A 137 18.52 7.35 -5.71
N VAL A 138 17.29 7.79 -5.49
CA VAL A 138 16.62 7.88 -4.18
C VAL A 138 15.21 7.31 -4.31
N PRO A 139 14.60 6.83 -3.21
CA PRO A 139 13.20 6.43 -3.21
C PRO A 139 12.29 7.53 -3.78
N ALA A 140 11.54 7.20 -4.85
CA ALA A 140 10.59 8.08 -5.52
C ALA A 140 9.18 7.47 -5.48
N TYR A 141 8.17 8.28 -5.19
CA TYR A 141 6.79 7.82 -5.12
C TYR A 141 6.30 7.30 -6.47
N THR A 142 5.68 6.13 -6.49
CA THR A 142 4.99 5.63 -7.70
C THR A 142 3.77 6.50 -8.00
N ALA A 143 3.44 6.65 -9.29
CA ALA A 143 2.26 7.36 -9.75
C ALA A 143 1.01 6.48 -9.55
N MET A 144 0.62 6.27 -8.30
CA MET A 144 -0.49 5.39 -7.91
C MET A 144 -1.85 5.95 -8.37
N PRO A 145 -2.81 5.10 -8.78
CA PRO A 145 -4.19 5.51 -8.92
C PRO A 145 -4.74 6.09 -7.59
N GLN A 146 -5.62 7.10 -7.67
CA GLN A 146 -6.07 7.91 -6.52
C GLN A 146 -6.70 7.12 -5.34
N SER A 147 -7.10 5.88 -5.55
CA SER A 147 -7.73 5.02 -4.52
C SER A 147 -6.93 3.75 -4.20
N ALA A 148 -5.74 3.58 -4.76
CA ALA A 148 -4.94 2.38 -4.56
C ALA A 148 -4.07 2.51 -3.30
N SER A 149 -4.31 1.65 -2.32
CA SER A 149 -3.42 1.42 -1.17
C SER A 149 -2.90 -0.01 -1.31
N PHE A 150 -1.61 -0.16 -1.57
CA PHE A 150 -1.01 -1.47 -1.78
C PHE A 150 -0.77 -2.21 -0.47
N THR A 151 -0.89 -3.53 -0.54
CA THR A 151 -0.69 -4.45 0.60
C THR A 151 0.51 -5.36 0.39
N GLN A 152 0.92 -5.54 -0.85
CA GLN A 152 2.09 -6.33 -1.23
C GLN A 152 2.67 -5.75 -2.52
N ILE A 153 4.00 -5.79 -2.65
CA ILE A 153 4.72 -5.46 -3.86
C ILE A 153 5.75 -6.54 -4.16
N ASP A 154 5.89 -6.91 -5.43
CA ASP A 154 6.92 -7.84 -5.88
C ASP A 154 7.49 -7.43 -7.23
N LEU A 155 8.78 -7.67 -7.44
CA LEU A 155 9.53 -7.20 -8.57
C LEU A 155 10.14 -8.34 -9.37
N GLY A 156 9.90 -8.28 -10.68
CA GLY A 156 10.62 -9.10 -11.62
C GLY A 156 11.89 -8.40 -12.14
N LYS A 157 12.44 -8.91 -13.23
CA LYS A 157 13.68 -8.40 -13.82
C LYS A 157 13.62 -6.90 -14.15
N ALA A 158 12.57 -6.46 -14.82
CA ALA A 158 12.35 -5.07 -15.24
C ALA A 158 10.86 -4.67 -15.20
N HIS A 159 10.06 -5.34 -14.39
CA HIS A 159 8.66 -4.99 -14.14
C HIS A 159 8.36 -5.12 -12.65
N SER A 160 7.30 -4.49 -12.23
CA SER A 160 6.86 -4.44 -10.85
C SER A 160 5.37 -4.74 -10.79
N CYS A 161 4.92 -5.44 -9.76
CA CYS A 161 3.51 -5.75 -9.52
C CYS A 161 3.15 -5.50 -8.05
N ALA A 162 1.94 -5.02 -7.79
CA ALA A 162 1.44 -4.79 -6.43
C ALA A 162 -0.05 -5.11 -6.33
N THR A 163 -0.46 -5.63 -5.18
CA THR A 163 -1.87 -5.90 -4.85
C THR A 163 -2.38 -4.89 -3.84
N ASN A 164 -3.69 -4.67 -3.83
CA ASN A 164 -4.37 -3.86 -2.83
C ASN A 164 -5.34 -4.70 -1.96
N TYR A 165 -5.96 -4.06 -0.96
CA TYR A 165 -6.93 -4.71 -0.07
C TYR A 165 -8.18 -5.27 -0.78
N SER A 166 -8.54 -4.72 -1.95
CA SER A 166 -9.67 -5.21 -2.75
C SER A 166 -9.32 -6.46 -3.55
N GLY A 167 -8.06 -6.90 -3.52
CA GLY A 167 -7.57 -8.01 -4.35
C GLY A 167 -7.38 -7.64 -5.81
N GLU A 168 -7.33 -6.34 -6.13
CA GLU A 168 -6.91 -5.86 -7.44
C GLU A 168 -5.40 -5.95 -7.58
N LEU A 169 -4.94 -6.21 -8.78
CA LEU A 169 -3.52 -6.32 -9.13
C LEU A 169 -3.15 -5.22 -10.12
N PHE A 170 -2.06 -4.55 -9.83
CA PHE A 170 -1.48 -3.53 -10.68
C PHE A 170 -0.06 -3.94 -11.05
N CYS A 171 0.30 -3.87 -12.35
CA CYS A 171 1.66 -4.10 -12.81
C CYS A 171 2.14 -2.95 -13.70
N TRP A 172 3.45 -2.71 -13.72
CA TRP A 172 4.08 -1.65 -14.53
C TRP A 172 5.52 -2.00 -14.88
N GLY A 173 6.14 -1.21 -15.77
CA GLY A 173 7.46 -1.47 -16.31
C GLY A 173 7.43 -2.18 -17.65
N ARG A 174 8.39 -3.05 -17.90
CA ARG A 174 8.57 -3.80 -19.14
C ARG A 174 7.40 -4.76 -19.40
N ASN A 175 6.98 -4.81 -20.69
CA ASN A 175 5.85 -5.64 -21.12
C ASN A 175 6.08 -6.38 -22.43
N SER A 176 7.32 -6.54 -22.89
CA SER A 176 7.62 -7.12 -24.21
C SER A 176 7.09 -8.53 -24.42
N PHE A 177 6.79 -9.26 -23.34
CA PHE A 177 6.23 -10.62 -23.36
C PHE A 177 4.80 -10.69 -22.78
N GLY A 178 4.17 -9.54 -22.47
CA GLY A 178 2.87 -9.48 -21.82
C GLY A 178 2.91 -9.74 -20.31
N GLN A 179 4.08 -9.59 -19.66
CA GLN A 179 4.26 -9.86 -18.23
C GLN A 179 3.46 -8.92 -17.31
N LEU A 180 2.91 -7.82 -17.82
CA LEU A 180 2.02 -6.95 -17.05
C LEU A 180 0.57 -7.46 -17.00
N GLY A 181 0.16 -8.38 -17.89
CA GLY A 181 -1.16 -9.01 -17.84
C GLY A 181 -2.33 -8.10 -18.22
N ASP A 182 -2.07 -6.98 -18.89
CA ASP A 182 -3.07 -5.99 -19.32
C ASP A 182 -3.62 -6.25 -20.74
N GLY A 183 -3.36 -7.43 -21.32
CA GLY A 183 -3.75 -7.80 -22.68
C GLY A 183 -2.88 -7.21 -23.77
N THR A 184 -1.80 -6.49 -23.45
CA THR A 184 -0.90 -5.82 -24.39
C THR A 184 0.55 -6.27 -24.24
N ILE A 185 1.44 -5.75 -25.11
CA ILE A 185 2.88 -5.87 -25.01
C ILE A 185 3.56 -4.50 -24.80
N ASN A 186 2.80 -3.48 -24.43
CA ASN A 186 3.30 -2.13 -24.26
C ASN A 186 3.79 -1.91 -22.82
N ASN A 187 4.98 -1.32 -22.65
CA ASN A 187 5.48 -0.91 -21.34
C ASN A 187 4.52 0.08 -20.69
N ARG A 188 4.42 0.04 -19.37
CA ARG A 188 3.62 0.97 -18.55
C ARG A 188 4.51 1.77 -17.61
N LEU A 189 4.38 3.09 -17.67
CA LEU A 189 5.20 4.02 -16.87
C LEU A 189 4.60 4.29 -15.48
N SER A 190 3.41 3.77 -15.22
CA SER A 190 2.68 3.88 -13.95
C SER A 190 1.91 2.60 -13.67
N PRO A 191 1.55 2.31 -12.40
CA PRO A 191 0.75 1.15 -12.03
C PRO A 191 -0.53 1.05 -12.88
N THR A 192 -0.66 -0.05 -13.60
CA THR A 192 -1.78 -0.33 -14.53
C THR A 192 -2.50 -1.59 -14.09
N LEU A 193 -3.83 -1.54 -14.08
CA LEU A 193 -4.69 -2.64 -13.65
C LEU A 193 -4.50 -3.86 -14.57
N VAL A 194 -4.34 -5.03 -13.96
CA VAL A 194 -4.23 -6.32 -14.66
C VAL A 194 -5.63 -6.85 -15.00
N ASN A 195 -5.78 -7.44 -16.18
CA ASN A 195 -7.04 -8.05 -16.62
C ASN A 195 -7.27 -9.40 -15.91
N LEU A 196 -7.79 -9.35 -14.69
CA LEU A 196 -8.09 -10.57 -13.93
C LEU A 196 -9.33 -11.30 -14.47
N PRO A 197 -9.38 -12.64 -14.40
CA PRO A 197 -10.61 -13.39 -14.70
C PRO A 197 -11.75 -12.95 -13.78
N THR A 198 -12.98 -12.92 -14.31
CA THR A 198 -14.16 -12.46 -13.56
C THR A 198 -14.40 -13.30 -12.30
N GLY A 199 -14.59 -12.65 -11.18
CA GLY A 199 -14.87 -13.28 -9.88
C GLY A 199 -13.63 -13.71 -9.09
N PHE A 200 -12.42 -13.43 -9.58
CA PHE A 200 -11.18 -13.68 -8.87
C PHE A 200 -10.63 -12.41 -8.24
N SER A 201 -10.07 -12.55 -7.04
CA SER A 201 -9.28 -11.53 -6.35
C SER A 201 -7.93 -12.10 -5.95
N VAL A 202 -6.87 -11.30 -6.04
CA VAL A 202 -5.50 -11.74 -5.79
C VAL A 202 -5.23 -11.78 -4.28
N MET A 203 -4.70 -12.91 -3.82
CA MET A 203 -4.21 -13.10 -2.45
C MET A 203 -2.71 -12.79 -2.35
N SER A 204 -1.93 -13.20 -3.35
CA SER A 204 -0.49 -12.92 -3.41
C SER A 204 -0.01 -12.87 -4.86
N VAL A 205 1.03 -12.08 -5.12
CA VAL A 205 1.69 -11.95 -6.41
C VAL A 205 3.16 -12.33 -6.30
N SER A 206 3.71 -12.93 -7.36
CA SER A 206 5.14 -13.12 -7.54
C SER A 206 5.55 -12.80 -8.97
N ALA A 207 6.56 -11.94 -9.11
CA ALA A 207 7.09 -11.47 -10.38
C ALA A 207 8.45 -12.14 -10.65
N GLY A 208 8.56 -12.87 -11.75
CA GLY A 208 9.78 -13.55 -12.18
C GLY A 208 10.60 -12.75 -13.19
N GLY A 209 11.46 -13.41 -13.96
CA GLY A 209 12.29 -12.75 -14.97
C GLY A 209 11.45 -11.93 -15.96
N ASP A 210 10.67 -12.60 -16.78
CA ASP A 210 9.75 -12.01 -17.78
C ASP A 210 8.34 -12.62 -17.72
N HIS A 211 7.93 -13.13 -16.55
CA HIS A 211 6.59 -13.66 -16.30
C HIS A 211 6.12 -13.26 -14.92
N SER A 212 4.83 -13.36 -14.69
CA SER A 212 4.20 -13.05 -13.40
C SER A 212 3.24 -14.15 -13.01
N CYS A 213 3.10 -14.40 -11.72
CA CYS A 213 2.21 -15.40 -11.15
C CYS A 213 1.44 -14.82 -9.97
N VAL A 214 0.26 -15.36 -9.71
CA VAL A 214 -0.57 -15.02 -8.55
C VAL A 214 -1.16 -16.28 -7.94
N VAL A 215 -1.54 -16.17 -6.68
CA VAL A 215 -2.51 -17.05 -6.05
C VAL A 215 -3.78 -16.24 -5.82
N PHE A 216 -4.90 -16.75 -6.29
CA PHE A 216 -6.21 -16.14 -6.07
C PHE A 216 -6.83 -16.60 -4.75
N ASN A 217 -7.78 -15.84 -4.25
CA ASN A 217 -8.68 -16.31 -3.20
C ASN A 217 -9.34 -17.62 -3.64
N GLY A 218 -9.30 -18.63 -2.78
CA GLY A 218 -9.67 -20.01 -3.14
C GLY A 218 -8.49 -20.87 -3.58
N SER A 219 -7.25 -20.38 -3.39
CA SER A 219 -6.00 -21.14 -3.55
C SER A 219 -5.73 -21.61 -4.97
N GLN A 220 -6.21 -20.90 -5.99
CA GLN A 220 -5.96 -21.19 -7.39
C GLN A 220 -4.81 -20.33 -7.93
N PRO A 221 -3.75 -20.93 -8.50
CA PRO A 221 -2.66 -20.19 -9.12
C PRO A 221 -2.96 -19.83 -10.57
N ALA A 222 -2.39 -18.71 -11.02
CA ALA A 222 -2.35 -18.31 -12.42
C ALA A 222 -1.02 -17.66 -12.76
N CYS A 223 -0.54 -17.85 -13.99
CA CYS A 223 0.67 -17.22 -14.50
C CYS A 223 0.45 -16.65 -15.91
N TRP A 224 1.28 -15.66 -16.29
CA TRP A 224 1.27 -15.04 -17.62
C TRP A 224 2.63 -14.39 -17.93
N GLY A 225 2.80 -13.90 -19.15
CA GLY A 225 4.07 -13.38 -19.64
C GLY A 225 4.79 -14.37 -20.55
N ARG A 226 6.13 -14.38 -20.48
CA ARG A 226 6.99 -15.28 -21.25
C ARG A 226 6.78 -16.74 -20.86
N ASN A 227 6.82 -17.63 -21.87
CA ASN A 227 6.63 -19.07 -21.65
C ASN A 227 7.58 -19.95 -22.49
N ALA A 228 8.66 -19.39 -23.01
CA ALA A 228 9.57 -20.16 -23.89
C ALA A 228 10.26 -21.35 -23.20
N GLN A 229 10.27 -21.36 -21.87
CA GLN A 229 10.81 -22.44 -21.03
C GLN A 229 9.72 -23.21 -20.27
N GLY A 230 8.42 -22.97 -20.56
CA GLY A 230 7.32 -23.61 -19.86
C GLY A 230 7.02 -22.99 -18.48
N GLN A 231 7.55 -21.81 -18.17
CA GLN A 231 7.43 -21.16 -16.86
C GLN A 231 6.01 -20.79 -16.44
N LEU A 232 5.02 -20.84 -17.35
CA LEU A 232 3.62 -20.65 -17.03
C LEU A 232 2.89 -21.90 -16.52
N GLY A 233 3.45 -23.09 -16.74
CA GLY A 233 2.88 -24.35 -16.23
C GLY A 233 1.56 -24.78 -16.88
N ASP A 234 1.23 -24.24 -18.06
CA ASP A 234 -0.04 -24.47 -18.78
C ASP A 234 0.02 -25.61 -19.81
N GLY A 235 1.12 -26.37 -19.83
CA GLY A 235 1.37 -27.47 -20.79
C GLY A 235 1.86 -26.99 -22.15
N THR A 236 2.06 -25.68 -22.36
CA THR A 236 2.50 -25.08 -23.62
C THR A 236 3.84 -24.35 -23.46
N LEU A 237 4.39 -23.86 -24.58
CA LEU A 237 5.54 -22.94 -24.62
C LEU A 237 5.14 -21.55 -25.15
N LEU A 238 3.85 -21.26 -25.21
CA LEU A 238 3.29 -20.04 -25.75
C LEU A 238 3.05 -19.01 -24.63
N GLY A 239 3.63 -17.82 -24.73
CA GLY A 239 3.37 -16.72 -23.80
C GLY A 239 1.90 -16.30 -23.75
N LYS A 240 1.49 -15.71 -22.66
CA LYS A 240 0.13 -15.22 -22.42
C LYS A 240 0.18 -13.74 -22.03
N LEU A 241 -0.74 -12.95 -22.59
CA LEU A 241 -0.84 -11.52 -22.33
C LEU A 241 -1.74 -11.19 -21.12
N GLU A 242 -2.43 -12.19 -20.59
CA GLU A 242 -3.36 -12.10 -19.46
C GLU A 242 -3.22 -13.33 -18.56
N PRO A 243 -3.58 -13.22 -17.26
CA PRO A 243 -3.52 -14.31 -16.31
C PRO A 243 -4.24 -15.59 -16.81
N ARG A 244 -3.55 -16.73 -16.74
CA ARG A 244 -4.08 -18.05 -17.08
C ARG A 244 -3.99 -18.98 -15.89
N LEU A 245 -5.14 -19.53 -15.52
CA LEU A 245 -5.24 -20.50 -14.44
C LEU A 245 -4.41 -21.75 -14.78
N ILE A 246 -3.66 -22.22 -13.79
CA ILE A 246 -2.91 -23.48 -13.87
C ILE A 246 -3.80 -24.56 -13.28
N SER A 247 -4.17 -25.54 -14.11
CA SER A 247 -5.01 -26.65 -13.69
C SER A 247 -4.14 -27.86 -13.40
N ASN A 248 -4.19 -28.36 -12.17
CA ASN A 248 -3.56 -29.61 -11.79
C ASN A 248 -4.52 -30.39 -10.87
N THR A 249 -4.90 -31.59 -11.25
CA THR A 249 -5.83 -32.42 -10.48
C THR A 249 -5.19 -33.13 -9.28
N ALA A 250 -3.86 -33.08 -9.18
CA ALA A 250 -3.13 -33.72 -8.10
C ALA A 250 -3.02 -32.86 -6.84
N TRP A 251 -3.23 -31.54 -6.91
CA TRP A 251 -3.21 -30.65 -5.74
C TRP A 251 -4.60 -30.16 -5.33
N THR A 252 -4.78 -29.93 -4.02
CA THR A 252 -6.05 -29.43 -3.45
C THR A 252 -6.11 -27.90 -3.35
N GLY A 253 -5.06 -27.21 -3.78
CA GLY A 253 -4.91 -25.75 -3.74
C GLY A 253 -3.48 -25.35 -3.41
N VAL A 254 -3.13 -24.11 -3.75
CA VAL A 254 -1.80 -23.53 -3.58
C VAL A 254 -1.84 -22.50 -2.44
N SER A 255 -0.89 -22.59 -1.51
CA SER A 255 -0.73 -21.62 -0.41
C SER A 255 0.20 -20.48 -0.77
N SER A 256 1.24 -20.76 -1.59
CA SER A 256 2.20 -19.75 -2.08
C SER A 256 2.77 -20.16 -3.42
N ILE A 257 3.16 -19.16 -4.22
CA ILE A 257 3.81 -19.34 -5.50
C ILE A 257 5.01 -18.39 -5.58
N THR A 258 6.11 -18.85 -6.18
CA THR A 258 7.31 -18.05 -6.39
C THR A 258 7.79 -18.23 -7.83
N ALA A 259 7.89 -17.11 -8.53
CA ALA A 259 8.43 -17.03 -9.87
C ALA A 259 9.93 -16.70 -9.82
N GLY A 260 10.76 -17.54 -10.40
CA GLY A 260 12.19 -17.30 -10.59
C GLY A 260 12.49 -16.65 -11.95
N GLU A 261 13.73 -16.76 -12.44
CA GLU A 261 14.11 -16.17 -13.75
C GLU A 261 13.32 -16.82 -14.90
N GLU A 262 13.35 -18.15 -15.02
CA GLU A 262 12.70 -18.95 -16.09
C GLU A 262 11.96 -20.18 -15.55
N GLN A 263 11.73 -20.26 -14.25
CA GLN A 263 11.04 -21.35 -13.57
C GLN A 263 10.06 -20.78 -12.54
N THR A 264 9.15 -21.62 -12.09
CA THR A 264 8.15 -21.30 -11.08
C THR A 264 7.97 -22.49 -10.14
N CYS A 265 7.83 -22.22 -8.86
CA CYS A 265 7.49 -23.23 -7.87
C CYS A 265 6.28 -22.78 -7.03
N ALA A 266 5.51 -23.73 -6.55
CA ALA A 266 4.38 -23.52 -5.67
C ALA A 266 4.43 -24.47 -4.48
N VAL A 267 3.92 -24.00 -3.35
CA VAL A 267 3.65 -24.84 -2.17
C VAL A 267 2.14 -25.02 -2.07
N THR A 268 1.69 -26.27 -1.95
CA THR A 268 0.26 -26.58 -1.79
C THR A 268 -0.19 -26.35 -0.35
N LEU A 269 -1.50 -26.34 -0.13
CA LEU A 269 -2.07 -26.31 1.23
C LEU A 269 -1.68 -27.55 2.07
N ALA A 270 -1.30 -28.65 1.41
CA ALA A 270 -0.76 -29.85 2.07
C ALA A 270 0.74 -29.76 2.39
N GLY A 271 1.43 -28.69 1.97
CA GLY A 271 2.86 -28.53 2.14
C GLY A 271 3.72 -29.22 1.08
N GLU A 272 3.12 -29.68 -0.02
CA GLU A 272 3.85 -30.28 -1.14
C GLU A 272 4.49 -29.17 -2.00
N VAL A 273 5.66 -29.45 -2.56
CA VAL A 273 6.39 -28.55 -3.48
C VAL A 273 6.17 -29.02 -4.92
N TRP A 274 5.74 -28.11 -5.78
CA TRP A 274 5.54 -28.35 -7.20
C TRP A 274 6.27 -27.30 -8.00
N CYS A 275 7.07 -27.71 -9.01
CA CYS A 275 7.85 -26.81 -9.83
C CYS A 275 7.67 -27.08 -11.32
N TRP A 276 7.88 -26.06 -12.15
CA TRP A 276 7.82 -26.10 -13.62
C TRP A 276 8.67 -25.00 -14.23
N GLY A 277 8.81 -25.02 -15.56
CA GLY A 277 9.68 -24.12 -16.29
C GLY A 277 11.03 -24.75 -16.61
N GLN A 278 12.08 -23.92 -16.65
CA GLN A 278 13.43 -24.41 -16.90
C GLN A 278 13.94 -25.17 -15.68
N SER A 279 14.25 -26.46 -15.87
CA SER A 279 14.91 -27.29 -14.86
C SER A 279 16.39 -27.43 -15.22
N ARG A 280 17.25 -26.69 -14.51
CA ARG A 280 18.69 -26.88 -14.60
C ARG A 280 19.10 -28.10 -13.78
N VAL A 281 20.33 -28.57 -13.99
CA VAL A 281 20.83 -29.78 -13.35
C VAL A 281 20.62 -29.75 -11.83
N GLY A 282 19.96 -30.77 -11.31
CA GLY A 282 19.72 -30.93 -9.87
C GLY A 282 18.53 -30.17 -9.29
N MET A 283 17.79 -29.33 -10.07
CA MET A 283 16.71 -28.54 -9.49
C MET A 283 15.45 -29.37 -9.18
N PHE A 284 14.69 -29.81 -10.18
CA PHE A 284 13.42 -30.52 -9.95
C PHE A 284 13.07 -31.56 -11.03
N SER A 285 13.82 -31.64 -12.12
CA SER A 285 13.67 -32.69 -13.12
C SER A 285 15.03 -33.20 -13.54
N GLN A 286 15.18 -34.51 -13.54
CA GLN A 286 16.40 -35.22 -13.96
C GLN A 286 16.37 -35.63 -15.44
N THR A 287 15.19 -35.55 -16.10
CA THR A 287 14.96 -36.13 -17.42
C THR A 287 14.80 -35.09 -18.53
N THR A 288 14.32 -33.89 -18.19
CA THR A 288 14.08 -32.80 -19.15
C THR A 288 14.54 -31.47 -18.61
N SER A 289 15.11 -30.63 -19.49
CA SER A 289 15.50 -29.26 -19.14
C SER A 289 14.34 -28.26 -19.18
N ILE A 290 13.20 -28.64 -19.77
CA ILE A 290 11.99 -27.85 -19.87
C ILE A 290 10.81 -28.67 -19.37
N VAL A 291 10.09 -28.15 -18.40
CA VAL A 291 8.93 -28.78 -17.77
C VAL A 291 7.73 -27.86 -17.93
N THR A 292 6.79 -28.23 -18.80
CA THR A 292 5.65 -27.37 -19.18
C THR A 292 4.43 -27.50 -18.25
N LEU A 293 4.37 -28.54 -17.44
CA LEU A 293 3.32 -28.76 -16.44
C LEU A 293 3.95 -28.89 -15.05
N PRO A 294 3.25 -28.49 -13.98
CA PRO A 294 3.75 -28.68 -12.62
C PRO A 294 4.11 -30.14 -12.32
N VAL A 295 5.32 -30.36 -11.82
CA VAL A 295 5.79 -31.66 -11.32
C VAL A 295 6.06 -31.56 -9.83
N GLN A 296 5.68 -32.60 -9.09
CA GLN A 296 5.96 -32.64 -7.66
C GLN A 296 7.45 -32.89 -7.44
N VAL A 297 8.02 -32.10 -6.53
CA VAL A 297 9.42 -32.26 -6.10
C VAL A 297 9.39 -32.86 -4.70
N GLU A 298 9.91 -34.06 -4.58
CA GLU A 298 9.90 -34.76 -3.31
C GLU A 298 10.84 -34.11 -2.29
N THR A 299 10.33 -33.87 -1.10
CA THR A 299 11.13 -33.47 0.05
C THR A 299 11.56 -34.71 0.83
N GLN A 300 12.79 -34.71 1.36
CA GLN A 300 13.25 -35.83 2.17
C GLN A 300 12.32 -36.07 3.36
N ASN A 301 12.03 -37.34 3.65
CA ASN A 301 11.18 -37.76 4.76
C ASN A 301 9.75 -37.20 4.75
N SER A 302 9.20 -36.79 3.61
CA SER A 302 7.85 -36.22 3.47
C SER A 302 7.62 -35.01 4.40
N ILE A 303 8.67 -34.19 4.62
CA ILE A 303 8.56 -32.96 5.41
C ILE A 303 7.83 -31.92 4.58
N GLY A 304 6.72 -31.40 5.08
CA GLY A 304 5.96 -30.36 4.41
C GLY A 304 6.73 -29.03 4.33
N ALA A 305 6.64 -28.34 3.19
CA ALA A 305 7.15 -26.99 3.00
C ALA A 305 6.16 -25.96 3.54
N SER A 306 6.66 -24.88 4.10
CA SER A 306 5.89 -23.68 4.48
C SER A 306 6.05 -22.55 3.46
N SER A 307 7.21 -22.45 2.81
CA SER A 307 7.47 -21.50 1.70
C SER A 307 8.54 -22.07 0.78
N VAL A 308 8.60 -21.52 -0.44
CA VAL A 308 9.64 -21.82 -1.43
C VAL A 308 10.26 -20.52 -1.93
N ALA A 309 11.57 -20.52 -2.10
CA ALA A 309 12.34 -19.48 -2.74
C ALA A 309 13.09 -20.05 -3.93
N VAL A 310 13.01 -19.37 -5.06
CA VAL A 310 13.54 -19.83 -6.35
C VAL A 310 14.62 -18.87 -6.80
N GLY A 311 15.87 -19.33 -6.82
CA GLY A 311 16.98 -18.62 -7.43
C GLY A 311 17.12 -19.00 -8.92
N GLU A 312 18.12 -18.44 -9.61
CA GLU A 312 18.35 -18.74 -11.02
C GLU A 312 18.66 -20.23 -11.28
N GLN A 313 19.38 -20.88 -10.37
CA GLN A 313 19.89 -22.24 -10.54
C GLN A 313 19.71 -23.13 -9.31
N HIS A 314 19.02 -22.69 -8.27
CA HIS A 314 18.75 -23.44 -7.05
C HIS A 314 17.38 -23.10 -6.48
N ILE A 315 16.86 -23.98 -5.65
CA ILE A 315 15.57 -23.84 -4.97
C ILE A 315 15.81 -24.12 -3.50
N CYS A 316 15.28 -23.27 -2.65
CA CYS A 316 15.27 -23.49 -1.20
C CYS A 316 13.84 -23.47 -0.67
N ILE A 317 13.55 -24.32 0.31
CA ILE A 317 12.28 -24.33 1.04
C ILE A 317 12.53 -24.11 2.52
N SER A 318 11.64 -23.41 3.16
CA SER A 318 11.48 -23.50 4.61
C SER A 318 10.48 -24.61 4.91
N THR A 319 10.76 -25.41 5.92
CA THR A 319 9.92 -26.57 6.25
C THR A 319 8.99 -26.25 7.43
N THR A 320 7.92 -27.03 7.55
CA THR A 320 7.03 -26.96 8.71
C THR A 320 7.71 -27.37 10.03
N ARG A 321 8.93 -27.91 9.97
CA ARG A 321 9.76 -28.26 11.12
C ARG A 321 10.84 -27.22 11.43
N TRP A 322 10.76 -26.03 10.82
CA TRP A 322 11.71 -24.92 11.03
C TRP A 322 13.12 -25.22 10.55
N SER A 323 13.27 -26.14 9.61
CA SER A 323 14.53 -26.36 8.90
C SER A 323 14.48 -25.74 7.50
N MET A 324 15.64 -25.63 6.89
CA MET A 324 15.79 -25.20 5.50
C MET A 324 16.33 -26.35 4.68
N MET A 325 15.78 -26.55 3.50
CA MET A 325 16.26 -27.55 2.53
C MET A 325 16.48 -26.89 1.19
N CYS A 326 17.59 -27.19 0.54
CA CYS A 326 17.91 -26.64 -0.78
C CYS A 326 18.34 -27.73 -1.77
N THR A 327 18.12 -27.45 -3.05
CA THR A 327 18.51 -28.30 -4.19
C THR A 327 18.95 -27.42 -5.37
N GLY A 328 19.75 -27.96 -6.28
CA GLY A 328 20.19 -27.29 -7.51
C GLY A 328 21.69 -27.11 -7.60
N ASP A 329 22.12 -26.11 -8.37
CA ASP A 329 23.53 -25.79 -8.54
C ASP A 329 24.16 -25.25 -7.25
N ASN A 330 25.37 -25.70 -6.99
CA ASN A 330 26.15 -25.31 -5.80
C ASN A 330 27.58 -24.90 -6.16
N GLN A 331 27.86 -24.59 -7.43
CA GLN A 331 29.22 -24.20 -7.85
C GLN A 331 29.69 -22.88 -7.19
N ALA A 332 28.74 -22.00 -6.88
CA ALA A 332 29.02 -20.76 -6.16
C ALA A 332 28.64 -20.82 -4.67
N SER A 333 28.57 -22.04 -4.10
CA SER A 333 28.25 -22.27 -2.69
C SER A 333 26.86 -21.75 -2.28
N GLN A 334 25.88 -21.87 -3.15
CA GLN A 334 24.47 -21.53 -2.87
C GLN A 334 23.87 -22.43 -1.79
N ILE A 335 24.44 -23.63 -1.59
CA ILE A 335 24.05 -24.63 -0.59
C ILE A 335 25.30 -24.94 0.27
N PRO A 336 25.68 -24.05 1.21
CA PRO A 336 27.01 -24.06 1.85
C PRO A 336 27.29 -25.25 2.77
N TRP A 337 26.27 -26.02 3.17
CA TRP A 337 26.43 -27.25 3.95
C TRP A 337 26.67 -28.49 3.12
N MET A 338 26.71 -28.35 1.79
CA MET A 338 26.98 -29.45 0.86
C MET A 338 28.31 -29.20 0.13
N SER A 339 29.11 -30.26 0.01
CA SER A 339 30.40 -30.20 -0.71
C SER A 339 30.29 -30.50 -2.21
N SER A 340 29.14 -31.04 -2.65
CA SER A 340 28.88 -31.33 -4.07
C SER A 340 28.62 -30.05 -4.86
N SER A 341 29.13 -29.96 -6.08
CA SER A 341 28.83 -28.85 -7.01
C SER A 341 27.40 -28.84 -7.54
N VAL A 342 26.68 -29.94 -7.41
CA VAL A 342 25.26 -30.09 -7.74
C VAL A 342 24.61 -30.90 -6.62
N VAL A 343 23.46 -30.40 -6.15
CA VAL A 343 22.64 -31.07 -5.12
C VAL A 343 21.33 -31.47 -5.82
N SER A 344 21.19 -32.74 -6.15
CA SER A 344 20.09 -33.27 -6.98
C SER A 344 18.82 -33.61 -6.22
N GLU A 345 18.87 -33.57 -4.89
CA GLU A 345 17.72 -33.76 -3.99
C GLU A 345 17.76 -32.68 -2.93
N PHE A 346 16.61 -32.38 -2.31
CA PHE A 346 16.58 -31.42 -1.21
C PHE A 346 17.48 -31.87 -0.06
N ALA A 347 18.57 -31.15 0.15
CA ALA A 347 19.49 -31.36 1.26
C ALA A 347 19.09 -30.50 2.44
N GLU A 348 18.81 -31.14 3.57
CA GLU A 348 18.42 -30.44 4.80
C GLU A 348 19.63 -29.79 5.50
N TYR A 349 19.47 -28.56 5.92
CA TYR A 349 20.36 -27.93 6.87
C TYR A 349 20.01 -28.42 8.27
N THR A 350 20.84 -29.29 8.80
CA THR A 350 20.67 -29.87 10.15
C THR A 350 21.36 -29.06 11.25
N GLY A 351 22.08 -28.00 10.87
CA GLY A 351 22.62 -27.03 11.82
C GLY A 351 21.46 -26.21 12.39
N MET A 352 21.36 -26.17 13.70
CA MET A 352 20.37 -25.36 14.39
C MET A 352 20.55 -23.88 13.98
N LEU A 353 19.55 -23.28 13.29
CA LEU A 353 19.50 -21.84 13.05
C LEU A 353 19.22 -21.06 14.34
N VAL A 354 19.70 -21.57 15.47
CA VAL A 354 19.65 -20.90 16.75
C VAL A 354 20.96 -20.15 16.92
N HIS A 355 20.91 -18.86 16.72
CA HIS A 355 22.00 -17.99 17.12
C HIS A 355 21.96 -17.86 18.65
N VAL A 356 22.70 -18.72 19.33
CA VAL A 356 22.95 -18.56 20.77
C VAL A 356 24.07 -17.54 20.90
N ASN A 357 23.72 -16.27 21.00
CA ASN A 357 24.66 -15.31 21.57
C ASN A 357 24.76 -15.60 23.07
N ASN A 358 25.95 -15.75 23.58
CA ASN A 358 26.26 -16.15 24.98
C ASN A 358 25.70 -15.22 26.08
N ALA A 359 24.78 -14.34 25.80
CA ALA A 359 24.18 -13.41 26.76
C ALA A 359 22.64 -13.44 26.81
N PHE A 360 21.93 -14.01 25.82
CA PHE A 360 20.47 -14.07 25.85
C PHE A 360 19.95 -15.36 25.21
N ALA A 361 19.08 -16.04 25.94
CA ALA A 361 18.39 -17.26 25.53
C ALA A 361 17.70 -17.13 24.19
N GLY A 362 17.72 -18.20 23.39
CA GLY A 362 17.27 -18.32 22.02
C GLY A 362 16.00 -17.53 21.68
N THR A 363 16.05 -16.79 20.59
CA THR A 363 14.92 -16.06 20.05
C THR A 363 14.09 -17.00 19.17
N ILE A 364 12.78 -17.04 19.40
CA ILE A 364 11.84 -17.88 18.62
C ILE A 364 11.14 -16.97 17.64
N TYR A 365 11.29 -17.25 16.34
CA TYR A 365 10.62 -16.53 15.26
C TYR A 365 9.54 -17.40 14.60
N GLY A 366 8.44 -16.81 14.20
CA GLY A 366 7.41 -17.45 13.40
C GLY A 366 6.05 -16.84 13.62
N THR A 367 5.19 -16.95 12.60
CA THR A 367 3.76 -16.60 12.70
C THR A 367 2.97 -17.83 13.16
N PRO A 368 2.33 -17.80 14.33
CA PRO A 368 1.49 -18.92 14.76
C PRO A 368 0.29 -19.07 13.79
N ARG A 369 0.12 -20.27 13.25
CA ARG A 369 -1.00 -20.59 12.34
C ARG A 369 -2.22 -21.21 13.03
N SER A 370 -2.18 -21.44 14.34
CA SER A 370 -3.32 -21.97 15.09
C SER A 370 -3.91 -20.91 16.00
N SER A 371 -5.25 -20.87 16.06
CA SER A 371 -6.01 -20.05 16.97
C SER A 371 -5.53 -20.20 18.42
N SER A 372 -5.21 -19.08 19.04
CA SER A 372 -5.12 -18.75 20.45
C SER A 372 -4.90 -19.91 21.45
N GLY A 373 -3.88 -19.79 22.25
CA GLY A 373 -3.60 -20.62 23.40
C GLY A 373 -2.17 -20.44 23.90
N SER A 374 -1.91 -20.90 25.12
CA SER A 374 -0.56 -21.02 25.62
C SER A 374 0.12 -22.23 25.00
N ILE A 375 1.18 -22.03 24.26
CA ILE A 375 2.05 -23.11 23.77
C ILE A 375 3.18 -23.23 24.80
N ILE A 376 3.29 -24.39 25.44
CA ILE A 376 4.44 -24.69 26.30
C ILE A 376 5.51 -25.29 25.42
N LEU A 377 6.62 -24.58 25.25
CA LEU A 377 7.81 -25.10 24.58
C LEU A 377 8.75 -25.70 25.64
N GLU A 378 9.02 -26.98 25.53
CA GLU A 378 10.10 -27.61 26.28
C GLU A 378 11.37 -27.55 25.43
N MET A 379 12.35 -26.81 25.90
CA MET A 379 13.69 -26.74 25.31
C MET A 379 14.66 -27.48 26.17
N SER A 380 15.49 -28.34 25.59
CA SER A 380 16.57 -29.00 26.28
C SER A 380 17.92 -28.52 25.73
N ILE A 381 18.84 -28.17 26.62
CA ILE A 381 20.25 -27.90 26.29
C ILE A 381 21.05 -29.03 26.87
N THR A 382 21.75 -29.77 26.01
CA THR A 382 22.59 -30.88 26.42
C THR A 382 24.07 -30.58 26.17
N ASN A 383 24.88 -30.79 27.15
CA ASN A 383 26.35 -30.80 27.04
C ASN A 383 26.92 -32.07 27.68
N PRO A 384 28.23 -32.33 27.62
CA PRO A 384 28.85 -33.52 28.25
C PRO A 384 28.63 -33.66 29.75
N ALA A 385 28.19 -32.59 30.42
CA ALA A 385 27.92 -32.58 31.87
C ALA A 385 26.45 -32.87 32.22
N GLY A 386 25.53 -32.88 31.21
CA GLY A 386 24.11 -33.20 31.40
C GLY A 386 23.16 -32.41 30.52
N THR A 387 21.87 -32.70 30.67
CA THR A 387 20.77 -32.04 29.96
C THR A 387 19.99 -31.12 30.91
N HIS A 388 19.83 -29.88 30.55
CA HIS A 388 18.99 -28.92 31.27
C HIS A 388 17.72 -28.65 30.46
N TYR A 389 16.55 -28.72 31.10
CA TYR A 389 15.26 -28.45 30.49
C TYR A 389 14.74 -27.10 30.93
N VAL A 390 14.25 -26.31 29.96
CA VAL A 390 13.57 -25.03 30.21
C VAL A 390 12.24 -25.05 29.54
N GLN A 391 11.18 -24.73 30.26
CA GLN A 391 9.84 -24.54 29.72
C GLN A 391 9.61 -23.05 29.49
N HIS A 392 9.26 -22.68 28.26
CA HIS A 392 8.77 -21.35 27.91
C HIS A 392 7.31 -21.43 27.48
N THR A 393 6.49 -20.59 28.06
CA THR A 393 5.09 -20.43 27.64
C THR A 393 5.01 -19.28 26.63
N ILE A 394 4.68 -19.60 25.37
CA ILE A 394 4.34 -18.59 24.37
C ILE A 394 2.83 -18.40 24.40
N GLN A 395 2.39 -17.19 24.69
CA GLN A 395 1.00 -16.82 24.52
C GLN A 395 0.80 -16.27 23.10
N VAL A 396 0.03 -16.98 22.31
CA VAL A 396 -0.40 -16.49 21.00
C VAL A 396 -1.56 -15.51 21.26
N GLN A 397 -1.30 -14.22 21.07
CA GLN A 397 -2.33 -13.19 21.11
C GLN A 397 -3.02 -13.10 19.75
N GLU A 398 -4.34 -13.12 19.80
CA GLU A 398 -5.17 -12.78 18.64
C GLU A 398 -4.96 -11.30 18.33
N SER A 399 -4.90 -10.97 17.05
CA SER A 399 -4.83 -9.58 16.62
C SER A 399 -6.00 -9.25 15.69
N TYR A 400 -6.48 -8.03 15.79
CA TYR A 400 -7.40 -7.47 14.81
C TYR A 400 -7.04 -6.02 14.55
N SER A 401 -7.39 -5.55 13.38
CA SER A 401 -7.21 -4.17 12.99
C SER A 401 -8.36 -3.70 12.13
N TYR A 402 -8.60 -2.40 12.14
CA TYR A 402 -9.48 -1.76 11.17
C TYR A 402 -8.61 -1.13 10.07
N SER A 403 -9.16 -1.02 8.88
CA SER A 403 -8.50 -0.37 7.74
C SER A 403 -8.19 1.12 7.96
N THR A 404 -8.76 1.71 9.01
CA THR A 404 -8.53 3.11 9.39
C THR A 404 -8.52 3.26 10.91
N SER A 405 -7.62 4.09 11.41
CA SER A 405 -7.61 4.53 12.81
C SER A 405 -8.41 5.83 13.04
N PHE A 406 -8.92 6.43 11.96
CA PHE A 406 -9.69 7.67 12.02
C PHE A 406 -10.94 7.58 11.13
N ILE A 407 -12.10 7.91 11.69
CA ILE A 407 -13.39 7.95 11.01
C ILE A 407 -13.96 9.35 11.10
N GLU A 408 -14.24 9.93 9.94
CA GLU A 408 -15.06 11.13 9.81
C GLU A 408 -16.43 10.73 9.27
N THR A 409 -17.47 11.26 9.87
CA THR A 409 -18.85 11.04 9.42
C THR A 409 -19.66 12.32 9.58
N ILE A 410 -20.81 12.37 8.93
CA ILE A 410 -21.71 13.51 8.95
C ILE A 410 -23.03 13.08 9.57
N ARG A 411 -23.55 13.90 10.49
CA ARG A 411 -24.87 13.67 11.10
C ARG A 411 -25.95 13.50 10.02
N GLY A 412 -26.74 12.43 10.14
CA GLY A 412 -27.80 12.09 9.21
C GLY A 412 -27.35 11.30 7.96
N GLN A 413 -26.04 11.12 7.73
CA GLN A 413 -25.52 10.28 6.67
C GLN A 413 -25.17 8.88 7.19
N VAL A 414 -25.44 7.88 6.37
CA VAL A 414 -25.13 6.48 6.70
C VAL A 414 -23.61 6.30 6.62
N LEU A 415 -23.01 5.83 7.71
CA LEU A 415 -21.61 5.43 7.73
C LEU A 415 -21.43 4.18 6.87
N THR A 416 -20.51 4.23 5.91
CA THR A 416 -20.06 3.01 5.23
C THR A 416 -19.51 2.04 6.26
N PRO A 417 -20.01 0.79 6.34
CA PRO A 417 -19.59 -0.15 7.36
C PRO A 417 -18.06 -0.33 7.40
N VAL A 418 -17.47 -0.12 8.56
CA VAL A 418 -16.05 -0.31 8.81
C VAL A 418 -15.85 -1.69 9.40
N ILE A 419 -15.25 -2.58 8.61
CA ILE A 419 -15.11 -4.00 8.91
C ILE A 419 -13.71 -4.26 9.45
N PRO A 420 -13.54 -4.93 10.61
CA PRO A 420 -12.21 -5.29 11.06
C PRO A 420 -11.64 -6.46 10.27
N THR A 421 -10.33 -6.44 10.04
CA THR A 421 -9.58 -7.60 9.58
C THR A 421 -9.22 -8.43 10.80
N LEU A 422 -9.63 -9.69 10.82
CA LEU A 422 -9.45 -10.60 11.93
C LEU A 422 -8.36 -11.63 11.56
N SER A 423 -7.33 -11.76 12.40
CA SER A 423 -6.28 -12.77 12.21
C SER A 423 -6.24 -13.71 13.41
N GLY A 424 -6.52 -15.00 13.14
CA GLY A 424 -6.47 -16.04 14.17
C GLY A 424 -7.54 -15.93 15.27
N ILE A 425 -8.55 -15.07 15.07
CA ILE A 425 -9.58 -14.79 16.08
C ILE A 425 -10.60 -15.93 16.14
N GLY A 426 -10.70 -16.55 17.30
CA GLY A 426 -11.79 -17.49 17.63
C GLY A 426 -13.08 -16.77 18.03
N ASN A 427 -14.06 -17.52 18.53
CA ASN A 427 -15.32 -16.94 19.03
C ASN A 427 -15.07 -16.00 20.23
N GLY A 428 -15.53 -14.77 20.15
CA GLY A 428 -15.39 -13.75 21.18
C GLY A 428 -16.41 -12.63 21.03
N GLN A 429 -16.25 -11.57 21.81
CA GLN A 429 -17.15 -10.42 21.84
C GLN A 429 -16.37 -9.12 21.66
N PHE A 430 -16.91 -8.24 20.82
CA PHE A 430 -16.43 -6.87 20.67
C PHE A 430 -17.19 -5.94 21.60
N THR A 431 -16.46 -5.07 22.27
CA THR A 431 -17.00 -3.97 23.09
C THR A 431 -16.32 -2.67 22.74
N ILE A 432 -16.95 -1.55 23.03
CA ILE A 432 -16.39 -0.23 22.76
C ILE A 432 -16.54 0.69 23.96
N SER A 433 -15.51 1.45 24.25
CA SER A 433 -15.52 2.46 25.32
C SER A 433 -14.78 3.72 24.86
N PRO A 434 -15.34 4.89 25.12
CA PRO A 434 -16.68 5.17 25.63
C PRO A 434 -17.78 4.79 24.63
N SER A 435 -19.05 4.97 24.98
CA SER A 435 -20.19 4.72 24.08
C SER A 435 -20.11 5.61 22.83
N LEU A 436 -20.46 5.03 21.69
CA LEU A 436 -20.53 5.74 20.41
C LEU A 436 -21.58 6.87 20.43
N PRO A 437 -21.44 7.87 19.54
CA PRO A 437 -22.51 8.82 19.27
C PRO A 437 -23.82 8.12 18.91
N ASN A 438 -24.95 8.66 19.36
CA ASN A 438 -26.25 8.10 19.07
C ASN A 438 -26.46 7.85 17.57
N GLY A 439 -26.94 6.66 17.24
CA GLY A 439 -27.16 6.23 15.85
C GLY A 439 -26.02 5.43 15.23
N LEU A 440 -24.83 5.42 15.84
CA LEU A 440 -23.74 4.52 15.47
C LEU A 440 -23.73 3.29 16.37
N LEU A 441 -23.41 2.14 15.80
CA LEU A 441 -23.42 0.84 16.47
C LEU A 441 -22.15 0.06 16.16
N LEU A 442 -21.64 -0.65 17.15
CA LEU A 442 -20.65 -1.70 17.00
C LEU A 442 -21.36 -3.05 17.12
N ASP A 443 -21.24 -3.90 16.12
CA ASP A 443 -21.71 -5.29 16.23
C ASP A 443 -20.79 -6.08 17.16
N GLY A 444 -21.34 -6.56 18.25
CA GLY A 444 -20.58 -7.24 19.31
C GLY A 444 -20.01 -8.60 18.88
N THR A 445 -20.48 -9.19 17.78
CA THR A 445 -20.01 -10.49 17.28
C THR A 445 -18.99 -10.33 16.15
N THR A 446 -19.25 -9.42 15.22
CA THR A 446 -18.43 -9.23 14.02
C THR A 446 -17.42 -8.09 14.14
N GLY A 447 -17.61 -7.20 15.11
CA GLY A 447 -16.81 -5.98 15.26
C GLY A 447 -17.09 -4.91 14.21
N VAL A 448 -18.11 -5.07 13.37
CA VAL A 448 -18.46 -4.11 12.33
C VAL A 448 -19.03 -2.84 12.97
N LEU A 449 -18.43 -1.69 12.64
CA LEU A 449 -18.93 -0.38 13.01
C LEU A 449 -19.80 0.16 11.87
N SER A 450 -21.06 0.53 12.18
CA SER A 450 -22.04 0.99 11.19
C SER A 450 -23.07 1.90 11.82
N GLY A 451 -24.01 2.41 11.01
CA GLY A 451 -25.14 3.20 11.46
C GLY A 451 -25.19 4.60 10.87
N THR A 452 -26.07 5.45 11.42
CA THR A 452 -26.28 6.84 11.01
C THR A 452 -26.21 7.72 12.23
N PRO A 453 -25.17 8.56 12.43
CA PRO A 453 -25.10 9.40 13.60
C PRO A 453 -26.27 10.40 13.63
N SER A 454 -27.00 10.43 14.73
CA SER A 454 -28.14 11.36 14.92
C SER A 454 -27.74 12.65 15.62
N VAL A 455 -26.50 12.71 16.13
CA VAL A 455 -25.92 13.87 16.81
C VAL A 455 -24.51 14.12 16.28
N ASN A 456 -24.10 15.39 16.25
CA ASN A 456 -22.72 15.75 16.03
C ASN A 456 -21.88 15.44 17.28
N SER A 457 -20.60 15.18 17.09
CA SER A 457 -19.65 14.96 18.17
C SER A 457 -18.31 15.59 17.87
N THR A 458 -17.62 16.05 18.91
CA THR A 458 -16.21 16.39 18.79
C THR A 458 -15.37 15.14 18.57
N GLN A 459 -14.19 15.32 17.99
CA GLN A 459 -13.24 14.25 17.82
C GLN A 459 -12.91 13.58 19.15
N LYS A 460 -13.03 12.26 19.20
CA LYS A 460 -12.84 11.45 20.42
C LYS A 460 -12.21 10.11 20.10
N THR A 461 -11.35 9.65 21.00
CA THR A 461 -10.75 8.32 20.92
C THR A 461 -11.67 7.28 21.56
N TYR A 462 -11.89 6.19 20.85
CA TYR A 462 -12.65 5.03 21.29
C TYR A 462 -11.72 3.82 21.36
N GLN A 463 -11.83 3.05 22.43
CA GLN A 463 -11.16 1.75 22.55
C GLN A 463 -12.15 0.66 22.18
N ILE A 464 -11.91 -0.02 21.08
CA ILE A 464 -12.64 -1.23 20.72
C ILE A 464 -11.85 -2.40 21.30
N THR A 465 -12.50 -3.25 22.06
CA THR A 465 -11.86 -4.41 22.72
C THR A 465 -12.56 -5.68 22.25
N PHE A 466 -11.78 -6.58 21.66
CA PHE A 466 -12.21 -7.96 21.46
C PHE A 466 -11.77 -8.79 22.66
N ALA A 467 -12.66 -9.56 23.22
CA ALA A 467 -12.39 -10.45 24.34
C ALA A 467 -12.97 -11.84 24.12
N ASN A 468 -12.20 -12.85 24.44
CA ASN A 468 -12.63 -14.24 24.45
C ASN A 468 -12.06 -14.98 25.67
N ARG A 469 -12.23 -16.32 25.74
CA ARG A 469 -11.72 -17.15 26.84
C ARG A 469 -10.21 -17.14 27.03
N TYR A 470 -9.44 -16.59 26.08
CA TYR A 470 -7.97 -16.61 26.07
C TYR A 470 -7.37 -15.25 26.42
N GLY A 471 -8.19 -14.18 26.41
CA GLY A 471 -7.72 -12.84 26.73
C GLY A 471 -8.51 -11.75 26.03
N ALA A 472 -7.96 -10.55 26.08
CA ALA A 472 -8.54 -9.39 25.41
C ALA A 472 -7.46 -8.59 24.68
N VAL A 473 -7.81 -8.07 23.52
CA VAL A 473 -6.97 -7.16 22.72
C VAL A 473 -7.78 -5.92 22.37
N SER A 474 -7.13 -4.75 22.35
CA SER A 474 -7.81 -3.48 22.12
C SER A 474 -7.20 -2.72 20.95
N TYR A 475 -8.07 -2.03 20.20
CA TYR A 475 -7.72 -1.15 19.09
C TYR A 475 -8.22 0.27 19.37
N SER A 476 -7.38 1.26 19.14
CA SER A 476 -7.72 2.68 19.31
C SER A 476 -8.26 3.25 18.03
N LEU A 477 -9.48 3.77 18.05
CA LEU A 477 -10.16 4.40 16.93
C LEU A 477 -10.49 5.85 17.26
N LEU A 478 -10.12 6.78 16.40
CA LEU A 478 -10.51 8.18 16.48
C LEU A 478 -11.77 8.40 15.64
N LEU A 479 -12.81 9.03 16.20
CA LEU A 479 -14.07 9.28 15.49
C LEU A 479 -14.58 10.69 15.76
N VAL A 480 -15.09 11.31 14.69
CA VAL A 480 -15.80 12.59 14.73
C VAL A 480 -17.06 12.52 13.86
N ALA A 481 -18.15 13.10 14.34
CA ALA A 481 -19.39 13.27 13.57
C ALA A 481 -19.67 14.75 13.39
N TYR A 482 -19.46 15.23 12.18
CA TYR A 482 -19.70 16.63 11.82
C TYR A 482 -21.17 16.93 11.61
N GLU A 483 -21.52 18.19 11.74
CA GLU A 483 -22.80 18.69 11.30
C GLU A 483 -22.86 18.69 9.77
N PRO A 484 -23.99 18.39 9.11
CA PRO A 484 -24.08 18.54 7.66
C PRO A 484 -23.89 20.02 7.26
N ALA A 485 -23.32 20.23 6.07
CA ALA A 485 -23.27 21.57 5.50
C ALA A 485 -24.69 22.15 5.42
N ALA A 486 -24.83 23.41 5.83
CA ALA A 486 -26.14 24.05 5.84
C ALA A 486 -26.60 24.39 4.42
N ASP A 487 -27.87 24.20 4.13
CA ASP A 487 -28.50 24.71 2.90
C ASP A 487 -28.94 26.16 3.16
N ILE A 488 -28.50 27.11 2.32
CA ILE A 488 -28.80 28.52 2.40
C ILE A 488 -29.65 28.92 1.21
N VAL A 489 -30.84 29.45 1.47
CA VAL A 489 -31.77 29.90 0.44
C VAL A 489 -32.30 31.28 0.76
N TYR A 490 -32.18 32.24 -0.14
CA TYR A 490 -32.88 33.51 -0.10
C TYR A 490 -34.20 33.42 -0.89
N SER A 491 -35.16 34.23 -0.51
CA SER A 491 -36.47 34.30 -1.22
C SER A 491 -36.38 34.72 -2.67
N THR A 492 -35.28 35.40 -3.04
CA THR A 492 -34.93 35.79 -4.40
C THR A 492 -33.43 35.79 -4.60
N THR A 493 -32.98 35.50 -5.79
CA THR A 493 -31.57 35.61 -6.21
C THR A 493 -31.27 36.91 -6.98
N GLU A 494 -32.31 37.64 -7.32
CA GLU A 494 -32.26 38.93 -8.03
C GLU A 494 -32.83 40.02 -7.08
N ILE A 495 -32.05 40.95 -6.69
CA ILE A 495 -32.40 42.05 -5.78
C ILE A 495 -32.24 43.35 -6.50
N GLU A 496 -33.35 44.06 -6.69
CA GLU A 496 -33.34 45.45 -7.19
C GLU A 496 -33.64 46.42 -6.03
N ILE A 497 -32.82 47.42 -5.86
CA ILE A 497 -32.89 48.42 -4.80
C ILE A 497 -32.85 49.80 -5.46
N THR A 498 -33.66 50.75 -5.01
CA THR A 498 -33.57 52.15 -5.44
C THR A 498 -32.63 52.89 -4.49
N ARG A 499 -31.67 53.63 -5.03
CA ARG A 499 -30.74 54.50 -4.25
C ARG A 499 -31.54 55.47 -3.38
N ALA A 500 -31.14 55.58 -2.10
CA ALA A 500 -31.85 56.38 -1.11
C ALA A 500 -33.34 56.01 -0.93
N GLY A 501 -33.77 54.86 -1.43
CA GLY A 501 -35.10 54.28 -1.15
C GLY A 501 -35.26 53.89 0.33
N GLY A 502 -36.31 53.14 0.63
CA GLY A 502 -36.55 52.68 2.00
C GLY A 502 -35.49 51.69 2.50
N PHE A 503 -35.45 51.49 3.81
CA PHE A 503 -34.64 50.45 4.42
C PHE A 503 -35.05 49.06 3.91
N ILE A 504 -34.08 48.26 3.52
CA ILE A 504 -34.30 46.87 3.03
C ILE A 504 -33.77 45.86 4.05
N GLU A 505 -34.33 44.66 4.02
CA GLU A 505 -33.83 43.51 4.77
C GLU A 505 -34.11 42.22 4.00
N TYR A 506 -33.05 41.45 3.67
CA TYR A 506 -33.12 40.15 3.04
C TYR A 506 -32.45 39.13 3.95
N SER A 507 -33.23 38.21 4.46
CA SER A 507 -32.78 37.16 5.37
C SER A 507 -32.80 35.81 4.66
N PRO A 508 -31.79 34.95 4.86
CA PRO A 508 -31.81 33.59 4.34
C PRO A 508 -32.70 32.68 5.20
N SER A 509 -33.25 31.66 4.59
CA SER A 509 -33.67 30.44 5.27
C SER A 509 -32.50 29.47 5.29
N VAL A 510 -32.25 28.84 6.45
CA VAL A 510 -31.18 27.87 6.65
C VAL A 510 -31.81 26.54 7.04
N SER A 511 -31.42 25.47 6.37
CA SER A 511 -31.86 24.10 6.67
C SER A 511 -30.69 23.12 6.62
N ASN A 512 -30.93 21.88 7.05
CA ASN A 512 -29.98 20.77 7.12
C ASN A 512 -28.79 20.93 8.09
N GLY A 513 -28.40 22.16 8.46
CA GLY A 513 -27.32 22.46 9.39
C GLY A 513 -27.46 23.86 9.96
N VAL A 514 -26.58 24.23 10.87
CA VAL A 514 -26.46 25.60 11.42
C VAL A 514 -25.25 26.26 10.80
N VAL A 515 -25.35 27.50 10.38
CA VAL A 515 -24.19 28.28 9.90
C VAL A 515 -23.52 28.93 11.11
N SER A 516 -22.26 28.59 11.34
CA SER A 516 -21.44 29.14 12.44
C SER A 516 -20.71 30.43 12.05
N GLU A 517 -20.40 30.58 10.77
CA GLU A 517 -19.68 31.74 10.25
C GLU A 517 -20.27 32.14 8.88
N TRP A 518 -20.45 33.46 8.70
CA TRP A 518 -20.97 34.03 7.46
C TRP A 518 -19.96 34.98 6.83
N SER A 519 -19.85 34.94 5.51
CA SER A 519 -19.09 35.91 4.74
C SER A 519 -19.73 36.20 3.40
N ILE A 520 -19.39 37.36 2.81
CA ILE A 520 -19.89 37.82 1.51
C ILE A 520 -18.74 38.37 0.66
N VAL A 521 -18.74 38.05 -0.61
CA VAL A 521 -17.73 38.50 -1.57
C VAL A 521 -18.41 38.87 -2.90
N PRO A 522 -18.09 40.06 -3.45
CA PRO A 522 -17.34 41.19 -2.88
C PRO A 522 -18.05 41.86 -1.69
N SER A 523 -17.43 42.84 -1.07
CA SER A 523 -18.08 43.65 -0.02
C SER A 523 -19.28 44.42 -0.58
N LEU A 524 -20.34 44.55 0.21
CA LEU A 524 -21.54 45.28 -0.17
C LEU A 524 -21.24 46.75 -0.40
N PRO A 525 -22.04 47.43 -1.28
CA PRO A 525 -21.97 48.87 -1.48
C PRO A 525 -22.24 49.66 -0.20
N GLU A 526 -21.79 50.91 -0.19
CA GLU A 526 -21.98 51.81 0.93
C GLU A 526 -23.46 51.98 1.29
N GLY A 527 -23.75 51.89 2.58
CA GLY A 527 -25.10 51.94 3.15
C GLY A 527 -25.80 50.60 3.31
N LEU A 528 -25.26 49.51 2.69
CA LEU A 528 -25.72 48.15 2.95
C LEU A 528 -24.79 47.43 3.93
N LEU A 529 -25.35 46.67 4.81
CA LEU A 529 -24.67 45.88 5.84
C LEU A 529 -24.94 44.39 5.64
N PHE A 530 -23.93 43.59 5.97
CA PHE A 530 -24.07 42.13 6.02
C PHE A 530 -23.75 41.64 7.43
N ALA A 531 -24.70 40.94 8.04
CA ALA A 531 -24.51 40.37 9.36
C ALA A 531 -25.35 39.08 9.49
N ASN A 532 -24.74 38.00 9.95
CA ASN A 532 -25.42 36.70 10.17
C ASN A 532 -26.24 36.23 8.96
N GLY A 533 -25.74 36.43 7.74
CA GLY A 533 -26.46 36.09 6.51
C GLY A 533 -27.51 37.10 6.06
N VAL A 534 -27.78 38.15 6.85
CA VAL A 534 -28.80 39.16 6.53
C VAL A 534 -28.14 40.34 5.79
N ILE A 535 -28.69 40.71 4.65
CA ILE A 535 -28.37 41.93 3.93
C ILE A 535 -29.42 42.97 4.33
N SER A 536 -28.97 44.08 4.90
CA SER A 536 -29.89 45.12 5.36
C SER A 536 -29.29 46.51 5.16
N GLY A 537 -30.12 47.56 5.20
CA GLY A 537 -29.67 48.92 5.11
C GLY A 537 -30.37 49.75 4.05
N GLN A 538 -29.76 50.90 3.67
CA GLN A 538 -30.22 51.78 2.62
C GLN A 538 -29.03 52.12 1.70
N ALA A 539 -29.13 51.73 0.45
CA ALA A 539 -28.05 51.97 -0.52
C ALA A 539 -27.87 53.44 -0.80
N LEU A 540 -26.61 53.92 -0.69
CA LEU A 540 -26.25 55.32 -0.87
C LEU A 540 -25.78 55.66 -2.29
N ASN A 541 -25.25 54.67 -3.02
CA ASN A 541 -24.73 54.83 -4.36
C ASN A 541 -25.43 53.86 -5.31
N ASN A 542 -25.61 54.26 -6.58
CA ASN A 542 -26.12 53.39 -7.65
C ASN A 542 -25.03 52.38 -8.04
N GLN A 543 -25.47 51.21 -8.49
CA GLN A 543 -24.60 50.14 -8.92
C GLN A 543 -25.27 49.33 -10.02
N SER A 544 -24.52 49.01 -11.06
CA SER A 544 -24.96 48.01 -12.06
C SER A 544 -25.04 46.64 -11.40
N THR A 545 -25.80 45.71 -12.00
CA THR A 545 -25.94 44.35 -11.51
C THR A 545 -24.60 43.75 -11.19
N THR A 546 -24.40 43.39 -9.92
CA THR A 546 -23.18 42.77 -9.40
C THR A 546 -23.56 41.51 -8.66
N MET A 547 -22.83 40.44 -8.96
CA MET A 547 -23.00 39.14 -8.28
C MET A 547 -22.26 39.16 -6.96
N TYR A 548 -22.96 38.79 -5.89
CA TYR A 548 -22.43 38.61 -4.54
C TYR A 548 -22.56 37.16 -4.15
N ARG A 549 -21.45 36.55 -3.75
CA ARG A 549 -21.45 35.20 -3.21
C ARG A 549 -21.44 35.24 -1.70
N ILE A 550 -22.45 34.65 -1.10
CA ILE A 550 -22.59 34.53 0.35
C ILE A 550 -22.21 33.13 0.75
N TYR A 551 -21.25 33.04 1.65
CA TYR A 551 -20.78 31.78 2.20
C TYR A 551 -21.34 31.58 3.61
N GLY A 552 -21.75 30.35 3.89
CA GLY A 552 -22.02 29.87 5.23
C GLY A 552 -21.13 28.68 5.55
N ASN A 553 -20.48 28.73 6.68
CA ASN A 553 -19.51 27.73 7.12
C ASN A 553 -19.98 27.07 8.43
N ASN A 554 -19.75 25.77 8.56
CA ASN A 554 -19.89 25.01 9.80
C ASN A 554 -18.89 23.85 9.83
N SER A 555 -18.94 22.99 10.84
CA SER A 555 -18.02 21.84 10.97
C SER A 555 -18.16 20.80 9.84
N GLY A 556 -19.26 20.79 9.10
CA GLY A 556 -19.51 19.86 7.97
C GLY A 556 -19.13 20.41 6.61
N GLY A 557 -18.70 21.67 6.55
CA GLY A 557 -18.21 22.26 5.31
C GLY A 557 -18.72 23.67 5.03
N VAL A 558 -18.42 24.15 3.84
CA VAL A 558 -18.78 25.47 3.32
C VAL A 558 -19.86 25.30 2.27
N THR A 559 -20.93 26.08 2.40
CA THR A 559 -21.94 26.23 1.35
C THR A 559 -22.01 27.68 0.88
N PHE A 560 -22.58 27.93 -0.28
CA PHE A 560 -22.73 29.28 -0.78
C PHE A 560 -24.00 29.45 -1.59
N VAL A 561 -24.41 30.71 -1.72
CA VAL A 561 -25.50 31.15 -2.61
C VAL A 561 -25.08 32.44 -3.33
N ASP A 562 -25.41 32.55 -4.58
CA ASP A 562 -25.13 33.71 -5.41
C ASP A 562 -26.38 34.59 -5.50
N LEU A 563 -26.22 35.89 -5.22
CA LEU A 563 -27.25 36.92 -5.35
C LEU A 563 -26.77 38.00 -6.30
N ASN A 564 -27.61 38.40 -7.23
CA ASN A 564 -27.41 39.57 -8.09
C ASN A 564 -28.09 40.80 -7.50
N ILE A 565 -27.32 41.83 -7.19
CA ILE A 565 -27.82 43.07 -6.62
C ILE A 565 -27.63 44.20 -7.62
N THR A 566 -28.73 44.90 -7.92
CA THR A 566 -28.77 46.08 -8.79
C THR A 566 -29.27 47.27 -7.96
N ILE A 567 -28.59 48.41 -8.00
CA ILE A 567 -29.03 49.62 -7.32
C ILE A 567 -29.32 50.67 -8.36
N LEU A 568 -30.61 50.98 -8.51
CA LEU A 568 -31.15 51.90 -9.52
C LEU A 568 -31.18 53.35 -8.99
N GLU A 569 -31.03 54.27 -9.88
CA GLU A 569 -31.35 55.67 -9.57
C GLU A 569 -32.86 55.83 -9.28
N PRO A 570 -33.24 56.65 -8.30
CA PRO A 570 -34.63 56.98 -8.11
C PRO A 570 -35.20 57.69 -9.34
N ALA A 571 -36.45 57.41 -9.64
CA ALA A 571 -37.14 58.14 -10.71
C ALA A 571 -37.06 59.65 -10.45
N PRO A 572 -36.75 60.45 -11.44
CA PRO A 572 -36.72 61.89 -11.27
C PRO A 572 -38.08 62.41 -10.81
N GLU A 573 -38.15 63.09 -9.67
CA GLU A 573 -39.35 63.79 -9.24
C GLU A 573 -39.50 65.10 -10.06
N PHE A 574 -40.58 65.20 -10.75
CA PHE A 574 -40.95 66.44 -11.41
C PHE A 574 -41.83 67.25 -10.45
N ILE A 575 -41.21 68.22 -9.81
CA ILE A 575 -41.96 69.20 -9.01
C ILE A 575 -42.22 70.40 -9.88
N PRO A 576 -43.46 70.64 -10.33
CA PRO A 576 -43.76 71.83 -11.08
C PRO A 576 -43.58 73.05 -10.20
N LEU A 577 -42.86 74.04 -10.68
CA LEU A 577 -42.59 75.27 -9.99
C LEU A 577 -43.84 76.08 -9.59
N GLN A 578 -44.98 75.80 -10.24
CA GLN A 578 -46.29 76.37 -9.95
C GLN A 578 -47.42 75.39 -10.36
N SER A 579 -48.45 75.31 -9.54
CA SER A 579 -49.62 74.44 -9.80
C SER A 579 -50.67 75.03 -10.73
N GLY A 580 -50.39 76.19 -11.26
CA GLY A 580 -51.28 76.83 -12.25
C GLY A 580 -50.61 78.07 -12.85
N TYR A 581 -50.79 78.29 -14.11
CA TYR A 581 -50.37 79.41 -14.89
C TYR A 581 -51.57 80.15 -15.46
N VAL A 582 -51.68 81.48 -15.27
CA VAL A 582 -52.63 82.26 -15.95
C VAL A 582 -51.91 82.96 -17.09
N VAL A 583 -52.32 82.74 -18.30
CA VAL A 583 -51.81 83.42 -19.50
C VAL A 583 -52.95 84.23 -20.17
N GLU A 584 -52.66 85.48 -20.50
CA GLU A 584 -53.59 86.28 -21.30
C GLU A 584 -53.55 85.86 -22.75
N ARG A 585 -54.69 85.89 -23.41
CA ARG A 585 -54.86 85.56 -24.82
C ARG A 585 -53.91 86.36 -25.68
N GLY A 586 -52.98 85.72 -26.38
CA GLY A 586 -52.04 86.36 -27.31
C GLY A 586 -50.58 86.48 -26.72
N GLN A 587 -50.31 86.00 -25.51
CA GLN A 587 -48.94 85.90 -25.00
C GLN A 587 -48.32 84.50 -25.20
N THR A 588 -47.06 84.52 -25.56
CA THR A 588 -46.28 83.28 -25.67
C THR A 588 -45.75 82.93 -24.31
N LEU A 589 -46.00 81.65 -23.85
CA LEU A 589 -45.35 81.08 -22.71
C LEU A 589 -43.83 81.04 -22.97
N SER A 590 -43.03 81.66 -22.10
CA SER A 590 -41.62 81.44 -22.05
C SER A 590 -41.41 80.01 -21.47
N THR A 591 -40.37 79.31 -21.89
CA THR A 591 -39.98 77.99 -21.37
C THR A 591 -39.93 78.01 -19.86
N ILE A 592 -40.70 77.10 -19.26
CA ILE A 592 -40.78 76.82 -17.82
C ILE A 592 -39.82 75.72 -17.51
#